data_f27f23fd6756b75cd6c8da24a6a023f7
#
_entry.id   f27f23fd6756b75cd6c8da24a6a023f7
#
_cell.length_a   1.000
_cell.length_b   1.000
_cell.length_c   1.000
_cell.angle_alpha   90.00
_cell.angle_beta   90.00
_cell.angle_gamma   90.00
#
_symmetry.space_group_name_H-M   'P 1'
#
loop_
_entity.id
_entity.type
_entity.pdbx_description
1 polymer ?
#
loop_
_entity_poly.entity_id
_entity_poly.type
_entity_poly.pdbx_seq_one_letter_code
_entity_poly.pdbx_strand_id
1 'polypeptide(L)'
;SSAYTDENCETIVNPTTYTPVFASGNLSGAVFQIIAVEDIVTLDGTIRANAGDVVAEITTDENGYAETDLLYLGKYEVREITAPDGYALNAESQFVELTYAGQEIAVRDTVNTSFVNDYQGVEISLSKVMEKDELFNIGNSDEYTRVRFGLFAAENITAADGSVIPADGLISEISLAENMSAKFDTALPFGKYYVQEIATDEHYVLNGKKYLVNFEYMGQEVTTVSIDCGQFVNELKRGKIEGIKVNESNEPLENALFGLFAVDTAEF
;
A
#
# COMPACT_ATOMS: atom_id res chain seq x y z
N SER A 1 8.09 -0.92 23.71
CA SER A 1 8.44 0.39 23.14
C SER A 1 9.17 0.15 21.82
N SER A 2 8.66 0.72 20.75
CA SER A 2 9.37 0.72 19.47
C SER A 2 10.54 1.69 19.55
N ALA A 3 11.67 1.31 18.96
CA ALA A 3 12.84 2.16 18.81
C ALA A 3 13.51 1.80 17.49
N TYR A 4 14.04 2.79 16.78
CA TYR A 4 14.85 2.58 15.59
C TYR A 4 16.04 3.54 15.59
N THR A 5 17.04 3.25 14.76
CA THR A 5 18.20 4.12 14.59
C THR A 5 18.03 4.92 13.30
N ASP A 6 18.11 6.23 13.39
CA ASP A 6 18.02 7.14 12.25
C ASP A 6 19.33 7.21 11.44
N GLU A 7 19.35 8.02 10.38
CA GLU A 7 20.51 8.20 9.51
C GLU A 7 21.72 8.88 10.21
N ASN A 8 21.50 9.51 11.35
CA ASN A 8 22.55 10.13 12.19
C ASN A 8 23.07 9.17 13.27
N CYS A 9 22.66 7.90 13.26
CA CYS A 9 22.93 6.90 14.29
C CYS A 9 22.33 7.24 15.67
N GLU A 10 21.29 8.06 15.70
CA GLU A 10 20.53 8.34 16.93
C GLU A 10 19.41 7.33 17.12
N THR A 11 19.23 6.85 18.35
CA THR A 11 18.15 5.92 18.68
C THR A 11 16.87 6.72 18.98
N ILE A 12 15.88 6.55 18.13
CA ILE A 12 14.55 7.12 18.31
C ILE A 12 13.68 6.11 19.07
N VAL A 13 13.20 6.52 20.23
CA VAL A 13 12.34 5.68 21.09
C VAL A 13 10.90 6.19 21.02
N ASN A 14 9.96 5.29 20.78
CA ASN A 14 8.54 5.61 20.60
C ASN A 14 8.32 6.71 19.54
N PRO A 15 8.70 6.48 18.28
CA PRO A 15 8.56 7.48 17.23
C PRO A 15 7.09 7.86 17.04
N THR A 16 6.86 9.11 16.65
CA THR A 16 5.52 9.54 16.21
C THR A 16 5.14 8.80 14.94
N THR A 17 4.01 8.10 14.99
CA THR A 17 3.46 7.41 13.81
C THR A 17 2.36 8.26 13.19
N TYR A 18 2.42 8.46 11.89
CA TYR A 18 1.45 9.21 11.11
C TYR A 18 0.50 8.24 10.42
N THR A 19 -0.80 8.39 10.66
CA THR A 19 -1.82 7.55 10.03
C THR A 19 -2.56 8.37 8.97
N PRO A 20 -2.50 7.99 7.68
CA PRO A 20 -3.32 8.61 6.66
C PRO A 20 -4.80 8.42 6.97
N VAL A 21 -5.59 9.48 6.83
CA VAL A 21 -7.03 9.46 7.03
C VAL A 21 -7.71 9.79 5.72
N PHE A 22 -8.58 8.91 5.27
CA PHE A 22 -9.39 9.11 4.06
C PHE A 22 -10.79 9.52 4.46
N ALA A 23 -11.30 10.59 3.84
CA ALA A 23 -12.66 11.03 4.03
C ALA A 23 -13.54 10.46 2.90
N SER A 24 -14.77 10.03 3.24
CA SER A 24 -15.79 9.77 2.23
C SER A 24 -16.35 11.09 1.73
N GLY A 25 -16.65 11.15 0.45
CA GLY A 25 -17.24 12.33 -0.19
C GLY A 25 -17.92 11.95 -1.51
N ASN A 26 -18.63 12.92 -2.06
CA ASN A 26 -19.23 12.80 -3.37
C ASN A 26 -18.15 12.86 -4.45
N LEU A 27 -18.28 12.02 -5.48
CA LEU A 27 -17.28 11.88 -6.53
C LEU A 27 -17.84 12.41 -7.86
N SER A 28 -17.14 13.38 -8.45
CA SER A 28 -17.39 13.91 -9.78
C SER A 28 -16.65 13.11 -10.85
N GLY A 29 -17.25 13.03 -12.05
CA GLY A 29 -16.58 12.44 -13.20
C GLY A 29 -16.76 10.93 -13.37
N ALA A 30 -17.51 10.26 -12.51
CA ALA A 30 -17.93 8.87 -12.75
C ALA A 30 -18.89 8.83 -13.93
N VAL A 31 -18.67 7.90 -14.88
CA VAL A 31 -19.52 7.73 -16.07
C VAL A 31 -20.27 6.41 -15.97
N PHE A 32 -21.58 6.48 -16.14
CA PHE A 32 -22.47 5.33 -16.11
C PHE A 32 -23.19 5.16 -17.44
N GLN A 33 -23.32 3.91 -17.86
CA GLN A 33 -24.24 3.51 -18.94
C GLN A 33 -25.51 2.94 -18.38
N ILE A 34 -26.64 3.32 -19.03
CA ILE A 34 -27.97 2.76 -18.79
C ILE A 34 -28.26 1.82 -19.94
N ILE A 35 -28.46 0.55 -19.66
CA ILE A 35 -28.56 -0.52 -20.66
C ILE A 35 -29.94 -1.17 -20.53
N ALA A 36 -30.66 -1.32 -21.64
CA ALA A 36 -31.93 -2.04 -21.66
C ALA A 36 -31.69 -3.54 -21.34
N VAL A 37 -32.33 -4.08 -20.32
CA VAL A 37 -32.22 -5.52 -19.95
C VAL A 37 -33.09 -6.40 -20.85
N GLU A 38 -34.17 -5.84 -21.36
CA GLU A 38 -35.13 -6.49 -22.26
C GLU A 38 -35.53 -5.50 -23.40
N ASP A 39 -36.20 -6.01 -24.42
CA ASP A 39 -36.71 -5.13 -25.47
C ASP A 39 -37.72 -4.14 -24.87
N ILE A 40 -37.47 -2.86 -25.04
CA ILE A 40 -38.35 -1.80 -24.58
C ILE A 40 -39.37 -1.51 -25.67
N VAL A 41 -40.61 -1.96 -25.45
CA VAL A 41 -41.68 -1.88 -26.44
C VAL A 41 -42.81 -0.98 -25.92
N THR A 42 -43.19 0.01 -26.70
CA THR A 42 -44.33 0.90 -26.40
C THR A 42 -45.67 0.25 -26.80
N LEU A 43 -46.78 0.79 -26.25
CA LEU A 43 -48.13 0.21 -26.42
C LEU A 43 -48.57 0.09 -27.90
N ASP A 44 -48.00 0.88 -28.79
CA ASP A 44 -48.22 0.82 -30.25
C ASP A 44 -47.41 -0.29 -30.94
N GLY A 45 -46.65 -1.10 -30.17
CA GLY A 45 -45.78 -2.17 -30.68
C GLY A 45 -44.44 -1.71 -31.21
N THR A 46 -44.09 -0.43 -31.03
CA THR A 46 -42.80 0.10 -31.48
C THR A 46 -41.69 -0.31 -30.50
N ILE A 47 -40.63 -0.94 -31.02
CA ILE A 47 -39.42 -1.21 -30.26
C ILE A 47 -38.63 0.10 -30.16
N ARG A 48 -38.36 0.54 -28.92
CA ARG A 48 -37.63 1.77 -28.60
C ARG A 48 -36.16 1.50 -28.29
N ALA A 49 -35.87 0.33 -27.77
CA ALA A 49 -34.53 -0.21 -27.56
C ALA A 49 -34.60 -1.74 -27.56
N ASN A 50 -33.57 -2.42 -28.05
CA ASN A 50 -33.44 -3.86 -27.92
C ASN A 50 -32.72 -4.20 -26.61
N ALA A 51 -32.89 -5.42 -26.14
CA ALA A 51 -32.12 -5.94 -25.03
C ALA A 51 -30.60 -5.78 -25.32
N GLY A 52 -29.87 -5.18 -24.37
CA GLY A 52 -28.45 -4.89 -24.50
C GLY A 52 -28.08 -3.53 -25.09
N ASP A 53 -29.05 -2.79 -25.61
CA ASP A 53 -28.79 -1.45 -26.14
C ASP A 53 -28.48 -0.46 -25.01
N VAL A 54 -27.44 0.38 -25.18
CA VAL A 54 -27.17 1.53 -24.32
C VAL A 54 -28.16 2.62 -24.66
N VAL A 55 -29.04 2.97 -23.75
CA VAL A 55 -30.10 3.97 -23.94
C VAL A 55 -29.74 5.36 -23.43
N ALA A 56 -28.78 5.43 -22.48
CA ALA A 56 -28.25 6.70 -21.98
C ALA A 56 -26.83 6.49 -21.42
N GLU A 57 -26.07 7.58 -21.42
CA GLU A 57 -24.80 7.69 -20.71
C GLU A 57 -24.84 8.97 -19.87
N ILE A 58 -24.47 8.88 -18.62
CA ILE A 58 -24.55 9.99 -17.68
C ILE A 58 -23.22 10.10 -16.91
N THR A 59 -22.89 11.33 -16.51
CA THR A 59 -21.65 11.63 -15.77
C THR A 59 -21.99 12.37 -14.49
N THR A 60 -21.38 12.00 -13.38
CA THR A 60 -21.60 12.68 -12.09
C THR A 60 -21.00 14.09 -12.08
N ASP A 61 -21.76 15.03 -11.53
CA ASP A 61 -21.36 16.40 -11.30
C ASP A 61 -20.49 16.58 -10.02
N GLU A 62 -20.21 17.82 -9.65
CA GLU A 62 -19.43 18.17 -8.45
C GLU A 62 -20.07 17.69 -7.14
N ASN A 63 -21.38 17.39 -7.15
CA ASN A 63 -22.10 16.84 -6.01
C ASN A 63 -22.17 15.30 -6.05
N GLY A 64 -21.51 14.66 -7.01
CA GLY A 64 -21.59 13.21 -7.21
C GLY A 64 -22.96 12.77 -7.76
N TYR A 65 -23.73 13.67 -8.34
CA TYR A 65 -25.07 13.42 -8.85
C TYR A 65 -25.08 13.34 -10.37
N ALA A 66 -25.84 12.39 -10.91
CA ALA A 66 -26.15 12.29 -12.32
C ALA A 66 -27.60 11.84 -12.51
N GLU A 67 -28.25 12.30 -13.58
CA GLU A 67 -29.60 11.87 -13.96
C GLU A 67 -29.71 11.65 -15.47
N THR A 68 -30.60 10.78 -15.85
CA THR A 68 -30.94 10.58 -17.27
C THR A 68 -32.02 11.57 -17.70
N ASP A 69 -32.10 11.83 -19.00
CA ASP A 69 -33.34 12.26 -19.59
C ASP A 69 -34.46 11.22 -19.39
N LEU A 70 -35.68 11.56 -19.77
CA LEU A 70 -36.83 10.66 -19.63
C LEU A 70 -36.66 9.39 -20.47
N LEU A 71 -36.72 8.26 -19.81
CA LEU A 71 -36.67 6.92 -20.42
C LEU A 71 -38.08 6.32 -20.51
N TYR A 72 -38.29 5.39 -21.45
CA TYR A 72 -39.49 4.57 -21.50
C TYR A 72 -39.56 3.62 -20.30
N LEU A 73 -40.78 3.18 -19.95
CA LEU A 73 -40.95 2.16 -18.90
C LEU A 73 -40.30 0.84 -19.32
N GLY A 74 -39.64 0.17 -18.39
CA GLY A 74 -38.94 -1.08 -18.64
C GLY A 74 -37.84 -1.33 -17.64
N LYS A 75 -37.05 -2.38 -17.87
CA LYS A 75 -35.96 -2.78 -17.01
C LYS A 75 -34.61 -2.35 -17.58
N TYR A 76 -33.79 -1.80 -16.69
CA TYR A 76 -32.50 -1.27 -17.05
C TYR A 76 -31.41 -1.74 -16.12
N GLU A 77 -30.22 -1.91 -16.66
CA GLU A 77 -28.98 -2.08 -15.91
C GLU A 77 -28.24 -0.72 -15.88
N VAL A 78 -27.80 -0.33 -14.72
CA VAL A 78 -26.92 0.82 -14.51
C VAL A 78 -25.53 0.28 -14.22
N ARG A 79 -24.56 0.63 -15.05
CA ARG A 79 -23.18 0.14 -14.97
C ARG A 79 -22.20 1.30 -15.04
N GLU A 80 -21.26 1.34 -14.10
CA GLU A 80 -20.13 2.24 -14.19
C GLU A 80 -19.17 1.78 -15.29
N ILE A 81 -18.75 2.71 -16.16
CA ILE A 81 -17.77 2.46 -17.22
C ILE A 81 -16.50 3.27 -17.04
N THR A 82 -16.58 4.35 -16.28
CA THR A 82 -15.42 5.16 -15.94
C THR A 82 -15.53 5.57 -14.47
N ALA A 83 -14.53 5.18 -13.68
CA ALA A 83 -14.38 5.63 -12.30
C ALA A 83 -13.74 7.03 -12.25
N PRO A 84 -13.99 7.83 -11.21
CA PRO A 84 -13.26 9.06 -10.97
C PRO A 84 -11.75 8.82 -10.85
N ASP A 85 -10.95 9.82 -11.18
CA ASP A 85 -9.49 9.73 -11.10
C ASP A 85 -9.02 9.34 -9.69
N GLY A 86 -8.14 8.36 -9.63
CA GLY A 86 -7.59 7.82 -8.37
C GLY A 86 -8.41 6.69 -7.75
N TYR A 87 -9.55 6.34 -8.34
CA TYR A 87 -10.44 5.29 -7.84
C TYR A 87 -10.44 4.06 -8.74
N ALA A 88 -10.73 2.91 -8.14
CA ALA A 88 -10.98 1.68 -8.87
C ALA A 88 -12.42 1.67 -9.41
N LEU A 89 -12.60 1.06 -10.57
CA LEU A 89 -13.91 0.86 -11.19
C LEU A 89 -14.78 -0.03 -10.30
N ASN A 90 -16.02 0.41 -10.04
CA ASN A 90 -17.01 -0.45 -9.44
C ASN A 90 -17.66 -1.33 -10.53
N ALA A 91 -17.24 -2.59 -10.58
CA ALA A 91 -17.72 -3.55 -11.57
C ALA A 91 -19.14 -4.08 -11.29
N GLU A 92 -19.73 -3.73 -10.13
CA GLU A 92 -21.07 -4.18 -9.78
C GLU A 92 -22.13 -3.34 -10.49
N SER A 93 -22.98 -4.02 -11.27
CA SER A 93 -24.14 -3.37 -11.90
C SER A 93 -25.34 -3.34 -10.96
N GLN A 94 -26.15 -2.31 -11.08
CA GLN A 94 -27.46 -2.22 -10.42
C GLN A 94 -28.58 -2.34 -11.44
N PHE A 95 -29.63 -3.03 -11.05
CA PHE A 95 -30.81 -3.23 -11.91
C PHE A 95 -31.99 -2.43 -11.38
N VAL A 96 -32.62 -1.69 -12.26
CA VAL A 96 -33.78 -0.84 -11.94
C VAL A 96 -34.92 -1.12 -12.90
N GLU A 97 -36.15 -0.90 -12.42
CA GLU A 97 -37.35 -1.04 -13.23
C GLU A 97 -38.18 0.23 -13.14
N LEU A 98 -38.45 0.85 -14.30
CA LEU A 98 -39.38 1.95 -14.41
C LEU A 98 -40.79 1.40 -14.75
N THR A 99 -41.74 1.58 -13.83
CA THR A 99 -43.05 0.99 -13.89
C THR A 99 -44.14 2.05 -14.08
N TYR A 100 -45.33 1.64 -14.50
CA TYR A 100 -46.46 2.52 -14.63
C TYR A 100 -46.97 2.96 -13.24
N ALA A 101 -46.94 4.26 -12.99
CA ALA A 101 -47.28 4.85 -11.69
C ALA A 101 -48.75 5.34 -11.59
N GLY A 102 -49.59 5.13 -12.61
CA GLY A 102 -51.00 5.56 -12.64
C GLY A 102 -51.29 6.70 -13.58
N GLN A 103 -52.57 6.86 -13.93
CA GLN A 103 -53.00 7.82 -14.97
C GLN A 103 -52.91 9.29 -14.54
N GLU A 104 -52.90 9.58 -13.28
CA GLU A 104 -52.91 10.93 -12.73
C GLU A 104 -51.48 11.52 -12.58
N ILE A 105 -50.46 10.69 -12.79
CA ILE A 105 -49.05 11.09 -12.65
C ILE A 105 -48.48 11.33 -14.03
N ALA A 106 -48.36 12.61 -14.42
CA ALA A 106 -47.82 13.03 -15.71
C ALA A 106 -46.33 12.66 -15.93
N VAL A 107 -45.62 12.44 -14.85
CA VAL A 107 -44.24 11.93 -14.80
C VAL A 107 -44.20 11.18 -13.49
N ARG A 108 -43.94 9.85 -13.32
CA ARG A 108 -42.61 9.55 -13.28
C ARG A 108 -42.32 8.61 -12.15
N ASP A 109 -41.97 7.49 -12.52
CA ASP A 109 -41.17 6.69 -11.65
C ASP A 109 -39.75 7.28 -11.62
N THR A 110 -39.26 7.65 -10.45
CA THR A 110 -37.87 8.03 -10.26
C THR A 110 -37.23 6.95 -9.38
N VAL A 111 -36.32 6.18 -9.95
CA VAL A 111 -35.57 5.18 -9.23
C VAL A 111 -34.17 5.72 -8.95
N ASN A 112 -33.75 5.64 -7.69
CA ASN A 112 -32.43 6.08 -7.26
C ASN A 112 -31.52 4.88 -7.09
N THR A 113 -30.28 5.00 -7.54
CA THR A 113 -29.20 4.06 -7.32
C THR A 113 -28.03 4.76 -6.62
N SER A 114 -27.17 3.99 -5.97
CA SER A 114 -25.99 4.51 -5.28
C SER A 114 -24.82 3.60 -5.54
N PHE A 115 -23.71 4.18 -5.96
CA PHE A 115 -22.45 3.47 -6.19
C PHE A 115 -21.37 4.03 -5.29
N VAL A 116 -20.47 3.17 -4.87
CA VAL A 116 -19.30 3.52 -4.06
C VAL A 116 -18.05 3.05 -4.79
N ASN A 117 -17.08 3.94 -4.97
CA ASN A 117 -15.77 3.58 -5.49
C ASN A 117 -14.76 3.53 -4.36
N ASP A 118 -13.92 2.53 -4.38
CA ASP A 118 -12.79 2.42 -3.49
C ASP A 118 -11.58 3.15 -4.09
N TYR A 119 -10.85 3.88 -3.25
CA TYR A 119 -9.57 4.44 -3.61
C TYR A 119 -8.59 3.31 -3.94
N GLN A 120 -7.78 3.49 -5.01
CA GLN A 120 -6.81 2.47 -5.39
C GLN A 120 -5.85 2.20 -4.22
N GLY A 121 -5.75 0.93 -3.80
CA GLY A 121 -4.91 0.50 -2.71
C GLY A 121 -3.48 0.19 -3.13
N VAL A 122 -2.60 0.00 -2.15
CA VAL A 122 -1.22 -0.47 -2.37
C VAL A 122 -0.85 -1.56 -1.38
N GLU A 123 -0.13 -2.55 -1.86
CA GLU A 123 0.49 -3.61 -1.09
C GLU A 123 1.99 -3.56 -1.29
N ILE A 124 2.76 -3.42 -0.21
CA ILE A 124 4.21 -3.31 -0.26
C ILE A 124 4.79 -4.55 0.43
N SER A 125 5.51 -5.36 -0.32
CA SER A 125 6.12 -6.61 0.17
C SER A 125 7.65 -6.53 0.19
N LEU A 126 8.24 -7.37 1.02
CA LEU A 126 9.69 -7.55 1.10
C LEU A 126 10.03 -8.96 1.57
N SER A 127 11.26 -9.36 1.32
CA SER A 127 11.86 -10.57 1.87
C SER A 127 13.15 -10.27 2.64
N LYS A 128 13.55 -11.17 3.54
CA LYS A 128 14.71 -11.03 4.40
C LYS A 128 15.64 -12.22 4.25
N VAL A 129 16.93 -11.95 4.20
CA VAL A 129 17.99 -12.95 4.36
C VAL A 129 18.88 -12.51 5.51
N MET A 130 19.13 -13.43 6.42
CA MET A 130 20.09 -13.26 7.52
C MET A 130 21.24 -14.24 7.31
N GLU A 131 22.48 -13.74 7.38
CA GLU A 131 23.66 -14.60 7.34
C GLU A 131 23.60 -15.60 8.49
N LYS A 132 24.05 -16.83 8.25
CA LYS A 132 24.02 -17.88 9.25
C LYS A 132 25.44 -18.29 9.65
N ASP A 133 25.59 -18.65 10.91
CA ASP A 133 26.77 -19.33 11.41
C ASP A 133 26.38 -20.69 12.01
N GLU A 134 26.69 -21.75 11.29
CA GLU A 134 26.33 -23.12 11.68
C GLU A 134 27.12 -23.60 12.89
N LEU A 135 28.33 -23.06 13.12
CA LEU A 135 29.18 -23.47 14.23
C LEU A 135 28.62 -22.96 15.57
N PHE A 136 28.11 -21.74 15.59
CA PHE A 136 27.55 -21.11 16.78
C PHE A 136 26.03 -21.08 16.77
N ASN A 137 25.41 -21.71 15.76
CA ASN A 137 23.95 -21.80 15.58
C ASN A 137 23.26 -20.43 15.53
N ILE A 138 23.91 -19.41 14.97
CA ILE A 138 23.33 -18.08 14.78
C ILE A 138 22.57 -18.06 13.47
N GLY A 139 21.37 -17.46 13.47
CA GLY A 139 20.48 -17.35 12.30
C GLY A 139 19.63 -18.59 12.04
N ASN A 140 19.63 -19.55 12.96
CA ASN A 140 18.86 -20.79 12.86
C ASN A 140 17.72 -20.89 13.90
N SER A 141 17.50 -19.86 14.69
CA SER A 141 16.53 -19.81 15.78
C SER A 141 15.48 -18.69 15.56
N ASP A 142 15.29 -17.86 16.55
CA ASP A 142 14.25 -16.84 16.62
C ASP A 142 14.75 -15.41 16.34
N GLU A 143 16.00 -15.27 15.87
CA GLU A 143 16.63 -13.95 15.61
C GLU A 143 15.79 -13.08 14.68
N TYR A 144 15.08 -13.68 13.70
CA TYR A 144 14.21 -12.98 12.77
C TYR A 144 13.06 -12.25 13.49
N THR A 145 12.64 -12.72 14.67
CA THR A 145 11.54 -12.08 15.42
C THR A 145 11.88 -10.70 15.95
N ARG A 146 13.18 -10.36 15.99
CA ARG A 146 13.69 -9.04 16.41
C ARG A 146 13.85 -8.07 15.24
N VAL A 147 13.69 -8.56 14.01
CA VAL A 147 13.77 -7.73 12.80
C VAL A 147 12.47 -6.97 12.61
N ARG A 148 12.57 -5.66 12.41
CA ARG A 148 11.44 -4.80 12.13
C ARG A 148 11.74 -3.86 10.98
N PHE A 149 10.71 -3.55 10.21
CA PHE A 149 10.75 -2.60 9.11
C PHE A 149 9.79 -1.46 9.35
N GLY A 150 10.21 -0.25 9.01
CA GLY A 150 9.38 0.93 8.98
C GLY A 150 9.05 1.34 7.55
N LEU A 151 7.82 1.80 7.35
CA LEU A 151 7.38 2.50 6.14
C LEU A 151 7.33 3.98 6.45
N PHE A 152 8.01 4.78 5.66
CA PHE A 152 8.18 6.21 5.86
C PHE A 152 7.74 6.99 4.62
N ALA A 153 7.26 8.23 4.83
CA ALA A 153 7.08 9.17 3.73
C ALA A 153 8.46 9.63 3.20
N ALA A 154 8.69 9.58 1.88
CA ALA A 154 9.93 10.07 1.29
C ALA A 154 9.91 11.57 1.00
N GLU A 155 8.73 12.18 1.02
CA GLU A 155 8.47 13.61 0.84
C GLU A 155 7.30 14.05 1.72
N ASN A 156 7.08 15.35 1.85
CA ASN A 156 5.90 15.84 2.55
C ASN A 156 4.62 15.45 1.79
N ILE A 157 3.72 14.76 2.44
CA ILE A 157 2.42 14.38 1.89
C ILE A 157 1.35 15.25 2.54
N THR A 158 0.71 16.11 1.75
CA THR A 158 -0.31 17.06 2.25
C THR A 158 -1.70 16.54 1.90
N ALA A 159 -2.55 16.39 2.88
CA ALA A 159 -3.95 16.06 2.71
C ALA A 159 -4.80 17.27 2.30
N ALA A 160 -6.03 17.02 1.81
CA ALA A 160 -6.94 18.06 1.36
C ALA A 160 -7.35 19.04 2.48
N ASP A 161 -7.33 18.62 3.74
CA ASP A 161 -7.61 19.44 4.93
C ASP A 161 -6.39 20.26 5.41
N GLY A 162 -5.25 20.15 4.70
CA GLY A 162 -3.99 20.82 5.03
C GLY A 162 -3.13 20.09 6.06
N SER A 163 -3.55 18.93 6.58
CA SER A 163 -2.68 18.09 7.41
C SER A 163 -1.52 17.53 6.61
N VAL A 164 -0.37 17.35 7.25
CA VAL A 164 0.87 16.95 6.58
C VAL A 164 1.50 15.75 7.28
N ILE A 165 1.84 14.73 6.51
CA ILE A 165 2.83 13.73 6.90
C ILE A 165 4.18 14.28 6.43
N PRO A 166 5.11 14.61 7.34
CA PRO A 166 6.39 15.17 6.93
C PRO A 166 7.27 14.12 6.25
N ALA A 167 8.23 14.57 5.46
CA ALA A 167 9.30 13.70 4.99
C ALA A 167 9.98 13.00 6.17
N ASP A 168 10.39 11.75 5.99
CA ASP A 168 10.90 10.84 7.02
C ASP A 168 9.91 10.52 8.17
N GLY A 169 8.63 10.92 8.05
CA GLY A 169 7.58 10.55 9.00
C GLY A 169 7.28 9.04 8.91
N LEU A 170 7.35 8.34 10.04
CA LEU A 170 7.01 6.92 10.16
C LEU A 170 5.48 6.74 10.02
N ILE A 171 5.06 5.89 9.09
CA ILE A 171 3.65 5.61 8.83
C ILE A 171 3.23 4.27 9.46
N SER A 172 4.03 3.25 9.28
CA SER A 172 3.73 1.90 9.75
C SER A 172 5.00 1.14 10.09
N GLU A 173 4.90 0.23 11.04
CA GLU A 173 5.97 -0.68 11.45
C GLU A 173 5.47 -2.12 11.35
N ILE A 174 6.30 -3.02 10.80
CA ILE A 174 5.98 -4.44 10.69
C ILE A 174 7.14 -5.32 11.12
N SER A 175 6.80 -6.54 11.54
CA SER A 175 7.75 -7.61 11.84
C SER A 175 7.77 -8.64 10.72
N LEU A 176 8.85 -9.45 10.65
CA LEU A 176 8.92 -10.59 9.74
C LEU A 176 7.97 -11.70 10.17
N ALA A 177 7.38 -12.36 9.18
CA ALA A 177 6.77 -13.67 9.35
C ALA A 177 7.84 -14.78 9.39
N GLU A 178 7.47 -15.97 9.84
CA GLU A 178 8.36 -17.15 9.93
C GLU A 178 9.00 -17.52 8.58
N ASN A 179 8.32 -17.25 7.48
CA ASN A 179 8.83 -17.47 6.13
C ASN A 179 9.81 -16.39 5.65
N MET A 180 10.31 -15.53 6.54
CA MET A 180 11.25 -14.45 6.25
C MET A 180 10.69 -13.41 5.26
N SER A 181 9.38 -13.20 5.24
CA SER A 181 8.73 -12.15 4.46
C SER A 181 7.96 -11.19 5.36
N ALA A 182 7.69 -10.01 4.85
CA ALA A 182 6.83 -9.04 5.49
C ALA A 182 6.04 -8.25 4.44
N LYS A 183 4.88 -7.73 4.85
CA LYS A 183 3.98 -6.99 3.97
C LYS A 183 3.32 -5.85 4.73
N PHE A 184 3.39 -4.66 4.17
CA PHE A 184 2.59 -3.53 4.62
C PHE A 184 1.24 -3.56 3.90
N ASP A 185 0.18 -3.53 4.70
CA ASP A 185 -1.21 -3.47 4.26
C ASP A 185 -1.85 -2.23 4.89
N THR A 186 -1.29 -1.08 4.56
CA THR A 186 -1.71 0.23 5.09
C THR A 186 -2.26 1.05 3.95
N ALA A 187 -3.46 1.62 4.12
CA ALA A 187 -4.00 2.56 3.14
C ALA A 187 -3.09 3.79 3.05
N LEU A 188 -2.63 4.10 1.84
CA LEU A 188 -1.73 5.21 1.57
C LEU A 188 -2.33 6.12 0.49
N PRO A 189 -2.17 7.45 0.57
CA PRO A 189 -2.37 8.33 -0.56
C PRO A 189 -1.28 8.10 -1.62
N PHE A 190 -1.54 8.50 -2.87
CA PHE A 190 -0.49 8.51 -3.89
C PHE A 190 0.65 9.41 -3.46
N GLY A 191 1.89 8.95 -3.69
CA GLY A 191 3.08 9.66 -3.24
C GLY A 191 4.31 8.78 -3.21
N LYS A 192 5.41 9.34 -2.69
CA LYS A 192 6.67 8.63 -2.57
C LYS A 192 6.93 8.25 -1.12
N TYR A 193 7.33 7.01 -0.96
CA TYR A 193 7.62 6.39 0.33
C TYR A 193 8.96 5.67 0.29
N TYR A 194 9.42 5.19 1.42
CA TYR A 194 10.51 4.23 1.48
C TYR A 194 10.31 3.24 2.62
N VAL A 195 10.84 2.05 2.42
CA VAL A 195 10.94 1.02 3.46
C VAL A 195 12.38 0.93 3.93
N GLN A 196 12.58 0.84 5.24
CA GLN A 196 13.88 0.72 5.87
C GLN A 196 13.80 -0.28 7.03
N GLU A 197 14.86 -1.06 7.23
CA GLU A 197 15.00 -1.84 8.44
C GLU A 197 15.28 -0.91 9.62
N ILE A 198 14.49 -1.03 10.70
CA ILE A 198 14.58 -0.16 11.87
C ILE A 198 15.03 -0.88 13.12
N ALA A 199 15.01 -2.21 13.11
CA ALA A 199 15.58 -3.04 14.16
C ALA A 199 16.04 -4.39 13.60
N THR A 200 17.08 -4.96 14.19
CA THR A 200 17.54 -6.31 13.93
C THR A 200 18.06 -6.94 15.22
N ASP A 201 18.36 -8.23 15.17
CA ASP A 201 18.98 -8.93 16.30
C ASP A 201 20.41 -8.43 16.56
N GLU A 202 20.86 -8.49 17.82
CA GLU A 202 22.13 -7.93 18.26
C GLU A 202 23.39 -8.51 17.59
N HIS A 203 23.30 -9.72 17.03
CA HIS A 203 24.38 -10.37 16.31
C HIS A 203 24.61 -9.80 14.90
N TYR A 204 23.68 -9.00 14.37
CA TYR A 204 23.68 -8.53 13.01
C TYR A 204 23.94 -7.04 12.87
N VAL A 205 24.47 -6.67 11.71
CA VAL A 205 24.57 -5.29 11.29
C VAL A 205 23.21 -4.83 10.75
N LEU A 206 22.69 -3.71 11.28
CA LEU A 206 21.44 -3.11 10.80
C LEU A 206 21.60 -2.67 9.33
N ASN A 207 20.66 -3.06 8.48
CA ASN A 207 20.64 -2.63 7.09
C ASN A 207 19.91 -1.28 6.96
N GLY A 208 20.66 -0.19 7.01
CA GLY A 208 20.13 1.17 6.92
C GLY A 208 19.71 1.62 5.52
N LYS A 209 19.70 0.73 4.51
CA LYS A 209 19.33 1.08 3.14
C LYS A 209 17.85 1.43 3.04
N LYS A 210 17.54 2.59 2.43
CA LYS A 210 16.19 3.01 2.07
C LYS A 210 15.79 2.42 0.71
N TYR A 211 14.67 1.71 0.67
CA TYR A 211 14.08 1.14 -0.54
C TYR A 211 12.89 2.00 -0.95
N LEU A 212 13.06 2.74 -2.05
CA LEU A 212 12.05 3.68 -2.52
C LEU A 212 10.81 2.96 -3.05
N VAL A 213 9.65 3.49 -2.69
CA VAL A 213 8.33 3.05 -3.11
C VAL A 213 7.64 4.24 -3.75
N ASN A 214 7.32 4.15 -5.03
CA ASN A 214 6.54 5.15 -5.74
C ASN A 214 5.13 4.60 -5.96
N PHE A 215 4.15 5.15 -5.26
CA PHE A 215 2.76 4.77 -5.38
C PHE A 215 2.02 5.79 -6.22
N GLU A 216 1.73 5.41 -7.46
CA GLU A 216 1.02 6.21 -8.46
C GLU A 216 -0.22 5.47 -8.93
N TYR A 217 -1.20 6.23 -9.43
CA TYR A 217 -2.41 5.67 -10.01
C TYR A 217 -2.09 4.83 -11.25
N MET A 218 -2.56 3.58 -11.26
CA MET A 218 -2.28 2.59 -12.30
C MET A 218 -3.48 2.31 -13.22
N GLY A 219 -4.49 3.18 -13.20
CA GLY A 219 -5.73 3.02 -13.97
C GLY A 219 -6.84 2.33 -13.18
N GLN A 220 -8.07 2.57 -13.60
CA GLN A 220 -9.28 2.13 -12.89
C GLN A 220 -9.49 0.62 -12.78
N GLU A 221 -8.84 -0.17 -13.64
CA GLU A 221 -8.95 -1.63 -13.64
C GLU A 221 -8.08 -2.29 -12.56
N VAL A 222 -7.21 -1.50 -11.89
CA VAL A 222 -6.32 -1.97 -10.84
C VAL A 222 -6.89 -1.55 -9.48
N THR A 223 -7.33 -2.50 -8.68
CA THR A 223 -7.84 -2.24 -7.33
C THR A 223 -6.70 -2.06 -6.32
N THR A 224 -5.61 -2.81 -6.49
CA THR A 224 -4.44 -2.77 -5.59
C THR A 224 -3.15 -2.86 -6.41
N VAL A 225 -2.27 -1.89 -6.19
CA VAL A 225 -0.92 -1.86 -6.77
C VAL A 225 0.01 -2.70 -5.88
N SER A 226 0.66 -3.71 -6.45
CA SER A 226 1.64 -4.52 -5.70
C SER A 226 3.05 -4.03 -5.98
N ILE A 227 3.79 -3.69 -4.92
CA ILE A 227 5.17 -3.21 -4.99
C ILE A 227 6.06 -4.13 -4.18
N ASP A 228 7.04 -4.75 -4.81
CA ASP A 228 8.04 -5.59 -4.15
C ASP A 228 9.34 -4.80 -3.93
N CYS A 229 9.70 -4.57 -2.67
CA CYS A 229 10.96 -3.95 -2.28
C CYS A 229 12.16 -4.89 -2.42
N GLY A 230 11.92 -6.16 -2.78
CA GLY A 230 12.97 -7.15 -2.95
C GLY A 230 13.54 -7.66 -1.63
N GLN A 231 14.83 -7.97 -1.64
CA GLN A 231 15.48 -8.68 -0.55
C GLN A 231 16.37 -7.75 0.30
N PHE A 232 16.16 -7.79 1.62
CA PHE A 232 17.02 -7.16 2.62
C PHE A 232 17.96 -8.19 3.20
N VAL A 233 19.26 -7.91 3.21
CA VAL A 233 20.29 -8.81 3.68
C VAL A 233 20.95 -8.24 4.93
N ASN A 234 21.08 -9.04 6.00
CA ASN A 234 21.90 -8.70 7.17
C ASN A 234 23.09 -9.64 7.27
N GLU A 235 24.24 -9.04 7.53
CA GLU A 235 25.49 -9.73 7.80
C GLU A 235 25.75 -9.77 9.29
N LEU A 236 26.43 -10.82 9.76
CA LEU A 236 26.86 -10.95 11.13
C LEU A 236 27.90 -9.89 11.48
N LYS A 237 27.83 -9.35 12.69
CA LYS A 237 28.85 -8.45 13.23
C LYS A 237 30.18 -9.18 13.39
N ARG A 238 31.25 -8.55 12.93
CA ARG A 238 32.63 -9.06 13.02
C ARG A 238 33.55 -7.99 13.52
N GLY A 239 34.56 -8.40 14.27
CA GLY A 239 35.64 -7.56 14.74
C GLY A 239 36.96 -7.90 14.08
N LYS A 240 37.93 -6.99 14.14
CA LYS A 240 39.31 -7.16 13.69
C LYS A 240 40.24 -6.82 14.84
N ILE A 241 41.24 -7.66 15.05
CA ILE A 241 42.30 -7.42 16.04
C ILE A 241 43.58 -7.16 15.24
N GLU A 242 44.19 -6.02 15.48
CA GLU A 242 45.49 -5.65 14.89
C GLU A 242 46.51 -5.48 16.02
N GLY A 243 47.71 -5.95 15.80
CA GLY A 243 48.81 -5.83 16.76
C GLY A 243 50.14 -5.66 16.06
N ILE A 244 51.03 -4.86 16.66
CA ILE A 244 52.41 -4.67 16.20
C ILE A 244 53.34 -5.17 17.32
N LYS A 245 54.28 -6.04 16.99
CA LYS A 245 55.38 -6.39 17.87
C LYS A 245 56.54 -5.43 17.66
N VAL A 246 57.01 -4.81 18.74
CA VAL A 246 58.18 -3.92 18.72
C VAL A 246 59.22 -4.41 19.70
N ASN A 247 60.50 -4.02 19.50
CA ASN A 247 61.60 -4.17 20.42
C ASN A 247 61.63 -3.06 21.50
N GLU A 248 62.64 -3.05 22.34
CA GLU A 248 62.83 -2.06 23.43
C GLU A 248 63.01 -0.62 22.89
N SER A 249 63.42 -0.47 21.64
CA SER A 249 63.59 0.82 20.99
C SER A 249 62.36 1.25 20.17
N ASN A 250 61.21 0.56 20.31
CA ASN A 250 59.99 0.82 19.55
C ASN A 250 60.08 0.53 18.02
N GLU A 251 61.05 -0.28 17.60
CA GLU A 251 61.21 -0.69 16.21
C GLU A 251 60.38 -1.96 15.93
N PRO A 252 59.62 -2.04 14.80
CA PRO A 252 58.87 -3.25 14.46
C PRO A 252 59.72 -4.48 14.32
N LEU A 253 59.29 -5.58 14.87
CA LEU A 253 59.93 -6.90 14.77
C LEU A 253 59.19 -7.76 13.76
N GLU A 254 59.91 -8.21 12.75
CA GLU A 254 59.40 -9.15 11.77
C GLU A 254 59.32 -10.59 12.29
N ASN A 255 58.47 -11.41 11.69
CA ASN A 255 58.29 -12.84 11.95
C ASN A 255 57.84 -13.18 13.38
N ALA A 256 57.26 -12.24 14.11
CA ALA A 256 56.63 -12.55 15.40
C ALA A 256 55.29 -13.30 15.17
N LEU A 257 55.12 -14.44 15.82
CA LEU A 257 53.90 -15.23 15.83
C LEU A 257 53.01 -14.80 16.98
N PHE A 258 51.75 -14.55 16.67
CA PHE A 258 50.70 -14.30 17.67
C PHE A 258 49.69 -15.43 17.63
N GLY A 259 49.23 -15.89 18.79
CA GLY A 259 48.10 -16.77 18.92
C GLY A 259 46.91 -16.01 19.51
N LEU A 260 45.72 -16.23 18.97
CA LEU A 260 44.48 -15.79 19.57
C LEU A 260 43.86 -16.96 20.31
N PHE A 261 43.56 -16.77 21.60
CA PHE A 261 42.99 -17.80 22.44
C PHE A 261 41.70 -17.27 23.09
N ALA A 262 40.69 -18.09 23.18
CA ALA A 262 39.54 -17.81 24.01
C ALA A 262 39.94 -17.86 25.50
N VAL A 263 39.58 -16.84 26.27
CA VAL A 263 39.83 -16.75 27.69
C VAL A 263 38.77 -17.50 28.49
N ASP A 264 37.52 -17.42 28.00
CA ASP A 264 36.37 -18.17 28.51
C ASP A 264 35.60 -18.81 27.36
N THR A 265 34.70 -19.73 27.73
CA THR A 265 33.75 -20.27 26.74
C THR A 265 32.93 -19.10 26.18
N ALA A 266 33.09 -18.82 24.90
CA ALA A 266 32.27 -17.79 24.29
C ALA A 266 30.80 -18.23 24.35
N GLU A 267 30.00 -17.54 25.15
CA GLU A 267 28.53 -17.62 25.08
C GLU A 267 28.08 -16.59 24.06
N PHE A 268 27.39 -17.08 23.01
CA PHE A 268 26.80 -16.26 21.94
C PHE A 268 25.28 -16.25 22.07
#